data_f1431ec1ae5753871994581f119b4e91
#
_entry.id   f1431ec1ae5753871994581f119b4e91
#
_cell.length_a   1.000
_cell.length_b   1.000
_cell.length_c   1.000
_cell.angle_alpha   90.00
_cell.angle_beta   90.00
_cell.angle_gamma   90.00
#
_symmetry.space_group_name_H-M   'P 1'
#
loop_
_entity.id
_entity.type
_entity.pdbx_description
1 polymer ?
#
loop_
_entity_poly.entity_id
_entity_poly.type
_entity_poly.pdbx_seq_one_letter_code
_entity_poly.pdbx_strand_id
1 'polypeptide(L)'
;MPFMVCLGVASNAVYLEGEIDAVSFDGDGSAFLVDYKTGGSPDESAARVFGKHLLQAQCYALALMAQVSPRVTATFVRVEQESIVDASQPQTVEYAFTEEDREVLEQAVLSAYAQSLSA
;
A
#
# COMPACT_ATOMS: atom_id res chain seq x y z
N MET A 1 0.48 10.69 8.10
CA MET A 1 1.91 10.45 8.37
C MET A 1 2.71 10.53 7.08
N PRO A 2 3.52 11.55 6.91
CA PRO A 2 4.40 11.63 5.75
C PRO A 2 5.53 10.60 5.84
N PHE A 3 6.00 10.14 4.71
CA PHE A 3 7.12 9.20 4.65
C PHE A 3 8.02 9.47 3.45
N MET A 4 9.26 9.01 3.58
CA MET A 4 10.21 8.93 2.47
C MET A 4 11.05 7.68 2.65
N VAL A 5 11.23 6.91 1.58
CA VAL A 5 12.08 5.72 1.60
C VAL A 5 12.95 5.69 0.35
N CYS A 6 14.19 5.24 0.51
CA CYS A 6 15.14 5.10 -0.59
C CYS A 6 15.28 3.64 -0.98
N LEU A 7 15.09 3.33 -2.26
CA LEU A 7 15.26 2.00 -2.82
C LEU A 7 16.43 2.00 -3.81
N GLY A 8 17.11 0.88 -3.91
CA GLY A 8 18.26 0.73 -4.79
C GLY A 8 19.54 1.26 -4.16
N VAL A 9 20.59 1.38 -4.97
CA VAL A 9 21.92 1.76 -4.49
C VAL A 9 22.52 2.88 -5.34
N ALA A 10 23.22 3.79 -4.69
CA ALA A 10 24.06 4.82 -5.31
C ALA A 10 23.38 5.54 -6.49
N SER A 11 23.91 5.39 -7.70
CA SER A 11 23.42 6.08 -8.89
C SER A 11 22.04 5.62 -9.37
N ASN A 12 21.57 4.48 -8.89
CA ASN A 12 20.26 3.92 -9.26
C ASN A 12 19.24 4.04 -8.13
N ALA A 13 19.51 4.85 -7.13
CA ALA A 13 18.61 5.04 -6.01
C ALA A 13 17.30 5.72 -6.45
N VAL A 14 16.19 5.20 -5.97
CA VAL A 14 14.86 5.75 -6.17
C VAL A 14 14.29 6.15 -4.82
N TYR A 15 13.79 7.38 -4.73
CA TYR A 15 13.20 7.91 -3.50
C TYR A 15 11.69 7.90 -3.64
N LEU A 16 11.02 7.26 -2.69
CA LEU A 16 9.56 7.24 -2.60
C LEU A 16 9.13 8.19 -1.50
N GLU A 17 8.25 9.12 -1.86
CA GLU A 17 7.64 10.05 -0.91
C GLU A 17 6.14 9.89 -0.95
N GLY A 18 5.50 10.10 0.19
CA GLY A 18 4.05 10.07 0.24
C GLY A 18 3.54 10.36 1.64
N GLU A 19 2.24 10.16 1.80
CA GLU A 19 1.56 10.38 3.05
C GLU A 19 0.55 9.28 3.30
N ILE A 20 0.55 8.74 4.52
CA ILE A 20 -0.40 7.71 4.96
C ILE A 20 -1.47 8.42 5.79
N ASP A 21 -2.74 8.19 5.47
CA ASP A 21 -3.86 8.86 6.15
C ASP A 21 -3.90 8.55 7.64
N ALA A 22 -3.81 7.26 8.00
CA ALA A 22 -3.80 6.84 9.38
C ALA A 22 -2.96 5.58 9.56
N VAL A 23 -2.21 5.51 10.64
CA VAL A 23 -1.40 4.33 10.98
C VAL A 23 -1.45 4.09 12.48
N SER A 24 -1.54 2.81 12.87
CA SER A 24 -1.43 2.38 14.26
C SER A 24 -0.44 1.24 14.37
N PHE A 25 0.14 1.07 15.55
CA PHE A 25 1.13 0.04 15.82
C PHE A 25 0.69 -0.81 17.00
N ASP A 26 0.83 -2.13 16.86
CA ASP A 26 0.60 -3.06 17.95
C ASP A 26 1.83 -3.20 18.83
N GLY A 27 1.64 -3.80 20.01
CA GLY A 27 2.74 -4.07 20.93
C GLY A 27 3.79 -5.04 20.41
N ASP A 28 3.46 -5.84 19.38
CA ASP A 28 4.39 -6.77 18.74
C ASP A 28 5.14 -6.14 17.54
N GLY A 29 4.95 -4.85 17.29
CA GLY A 29 5.60 -4.14 16.21
C GLY A 29 4.88 -4.18 14.87
N SER A 30 3.71 -4.83 14.79
CA SER A 30 2.90 -4.82 13.58
C SER A 30 2.30 -3.45 13.33
N ALA A 31 2.29 -3.00 12.07
CA ALA A 31 1.68 -1.75 11.67
C ALA A 31 0.39 -2.00 10.91
N PHE A 32 -0.62 -1.18 11.19
CA PHE A 32 -1.90 -1.21 10.50
C PHE A 32 -2.14 0.19 9.95
N LEU A 33 -2.24 0.30 8.64
CA LEU A 33 -2.53 1.58 8.00
C LEU A 33 -3.87 1.54 7.30
N VAL A 34 -4.50 2.71 7.23
CA VAL A 34 -5.75 2.91 6.51
C VAL A 34 -5.56 4.05 5.53
N ASP A 35 -6.03 3.85 4.31
CA ASP A 35 -6.07 4.87 3.28
C ASP A 35 -7.51 4.97 2.77
N TYR A 36 -8.07 6.19 2.77
CA TYR A 36 -9.44 6.43 2.34
C TYR A 36 -9.45 6.81 0.87
N LYS A 37 -10.26 6.09 0.07
CA LYS A 37 -10.37 6.31 -1.37
C LYS A 37 -11.76 6.75 -1.75
N THR A 38 -11.86 7.76 -2.60
CA THR A 38 -13.12 8.22 -3.20
C THR A 38 -13.17 7.83 -4.67
N GLY A 39 -14.34 7.87 -5.26
CA GLY A 39 -14.53 7.55 -6.68
C GLY A 39 -14.61 6.06 -6.94
N GLY A 40 -14.34 5.68 -8.19
CA GLY A 40 -14.49 4.32 -8.66
C GLY A 40 -15.93 3.97 -9.01
N SER A 41 -16.18 2.72 -9.34
CA SER A 41 -17.49 2.21 -9.73
C SER A 41 -17.86 1.02 -8.85
N PRO A 42 -19.15 0.89 -8.45
CA PRO A 42 -19.59 -0.29 -7.71
C PRO A 42 -19.47 -1.59 -8.52
N ASP A 43 -19.37 -1.47 -9.84
CA ASP A 43 -19.29 -2.63 -10.74
C ASP A 43 -17.85 -3.11 -10.97
N GLU A 44 -16.85 -2.45 -10.39
CA GLU A 44 -15.47 -2.90 -10.51
C GLU A 44 -15.30 -4.28 -9.88
N SER A 45 -14.63 -5.20 -10.59
CA SER A 45 -14.33 -6.52 -10.05
C SER A 45 -13.38 -6.42 -8.86
N ALA A 46 -13.43 -7.42 -7.96
CA ALA A 46 -12.51 -7.48 -6.82
C ALA A 46 -11.05 -7.49 -7.28
N ALA A 47 -10.75 -8.22 -8.36
CA ALA A 47 -9.39 -8.28 -8.91
C ALA A 47 -8.91 -6.91 -9.41
N ARG A 48 -9.80 -6.15 -10.08
CA ARG A 48 -9.46 -4.80 -10.56
C ARG A 48 -9.19 -3.85 -9.41
N VAL A 49 -10.04 -3.85 -8.39
CA VAL A 49 -9.87 -2.99 -7.22
C VAL A 49 -8.58 -3.35 -6.48
N PHE A 50 -8.30 -4.64 -6.31
CA PHE A 50 -7.07 -5.10 -5.68
C PHE A 50 -5.83 -4.62 -6.46
N GLY A 51 -5.81 -4.81 -7.77
CA GLY A 51 -4.67 -4.39 -8.61
C GLY A 51 -4.48 -2.88 -8.65
N LYS A 52 -5.58 -2.13 -8.59
CA LYS A 52 -5.58 -0.66 -8.65
C LYS A 52 -4.79 -0.02 -7.52
N HIS A 53 -4.84 -0.59 -6.32
CA HIS A 53 -4.20 -0.02 -5.14
C HIS A 53 -2.95 -0.79 -4.69
N LEU A 54 -2.60 -1.86 -5.40
CA LEU A 54 -1.51 -2.75 -5.02
C LEU A 54 -0.16 -2.02 -4.90
N LEU A 55 0.19 -1.22 -5.90
CA LEU A 55 1.48 -0.51 -5.90
C LEU A 55 1.60 0.45 -4.71
N GLN A 56 0.53 1.17 -4.42
CA GLN A 56 0.51 2.09 -3.28
C GLN A 56 0.67 1.33 -1.95
N ALA A 57 0.00 0.19 -1.81
CA ALA A 57 0.13 -0.66 -0.63
C ALA A 57 1.57 -1.16 -0.46
N GLN A 58 2.22 -1.55 -1.57
CA GLN A 58 3.61 -1.99 -1.55
C GLN A 58 4.55 -0.87 -1.12
N CYS A 59 4.34 0.35 -1.62
CA CYS A 59 5.13 1.52 -1.21
C CYS A 59 4.96 1.83 0.27
N TYR A 60 3.74 1.80 0.77
CA TYR A 60 3.46 2.02 2.19
C TYR A 60 4.12 0.97 3.08
N ALA A 61 4.05 -0.29 2.67
CA ALA A 61 4.67 -1.39 3.41
C ALA A 61 6.19 -1.21 3.50
N LEU A 62 6.84 -0.87 2.39
CA LEU A 62 8.28 -0.63 2.37
C LEU A 62 8.67 0.54 3.28
N ALA A 63 7.88 1.62 3.27
CA ALA A 63 8.14 2.78 4.11
C ALA A 63 8.08 2.43 5.61
N LEU A 64 7.08 1.66 6.02
CA LEU A 64 6.92 1.26 7.42
C LEU A 64 7.96 0.22 7.84
N MET A 65 8.31 -0.73 6.95
CA MET A 65 9.34 -1.72 7.23
C MET A 65 10.73 -1.08 7.36
N ALA A 66 10.99 -0.01 6.62
CA ALA A 66 12.26 0.72 6.71
C ALA A 66 12.44 1.40 8.06
N GLN A 67 11.34 1.68 8.77
CA GLN A 67 11.39 2.33 10.07
C GLN A 67 11.41 1.33 11.22
N VAL A 68 10.33 0.60 11.45
CA VAL A 68 10.22 -0.24 12.65
C VAL A 68 9.34 -1.49 12.52
N SER A 69 8.58 -1.64 11.47
CA SER A 69 7.51 -2.64 11.46
C SER A 69 7.82 -3.85 10.59
N PRO A 70 8.01 -5.05 11.18
CA PRO A 70 8.26 -6.27 10.40
C PRO A 70 7.03 -6.79 9.67
N ARG A 71 5.84 -6.34 10.06
CA ARG A 71 4.56 -6.75 9.45
C ARG A 71 3.71 -5.52 9.22
N VAL A 72 3.13 -5.43 8.03
CA VAL A 72 2.29 -4.29 7.64
C VAL A 72 1.00 -4.80 7.03
N THR A 73 -0.13 -4.34 7.56
CA THR A 73 -1.44 -4.55 6.95
C THR A 73 -1.96 -3.20 6.46
N ALA A 74 -2.22 -3.12 5.16
CA ALA A 74 -2.73 -1.90 4.52
C ALA A 74 -4.18 -2.11 4.12
N THR A 75 -5.09 -1.27 4.60
CA THR A 75 -6.51 -1.34 4.29
C THR A 75 -6.92 -0.08 3.53
N PHE A 76 -7.47 -0.27 2.33
CA PHE A 76 -8.01 0.81 1.52
C PHE A 76 -9.52 0.79 1.66
N VAL A 77 -10.09 1.88 2.16
CA VAL A 77 -11.52 2.01 2.41
C VAL A 77 -12.13 2.84 1.29
N ARG A 78 -13.05 2.23 0.54
CA ARG A 78 -13.74 2.91 -0.57
C ARG A 78 -15.01 3.56 -0.02
N VAL A 79 -14.88 4.77 0.45
CA VAL A 79 -15.92 5.46 1.24
C VAL A 79 -17.23 5.67 0.48
N GLU A 80 -17.19 5.65 -0.85
CA GLU A 80 -18.38 5.85 -1.68
C GLU A 80 -18.99 4.54 -2.19
N GLN A 81 -18.39 3.38 -1.82
CA GLN A 81 -18.84 2.06 -2.27
C GLN A 81 -19.26 1.20 -1.09
N GLU A 82 -20.42 0.53 -1.24
CA GLU A 82 -20.92 -0.36 -0.21
C GLU A 82 -20.30 -1.74 -0.30
N SER A 83 -20.11 -2.37 0.86
CA SER A 83 -19.65 -3.76 0.92
C SER A 83 -20.74 -4.70 0.38
N ILE A 84 -20.33 -5.74 -0.35
CA ILE A 84 -21.25 -6.77 -0.85
C ILE A 84 -21.84 -7.57 0.31
N VAL A 85 -21.07 -7.75 1.39
CA VAL A 85 -21.48 -8.55 2.55
C VAL A 85 -22.39 -7.77 3.48
N ASP A 86 -22.11 -6.48 3.68
CA ASP A 86 -22.86 -5.61 4.58
C ASP A 86 -22.91 -4.20 4.01
N ALA A 87 -24.08 -3.83 3.48
CA ALA A 87 -24.31 -2.53 2.84
C ALA A 87 -24.20 -1.35 3.83
N SER A 88 -24.20 -1.59 5.14
CA SER A 88 -23.99 -0.53 6.14
C SER A 88 -22.53 -0.16 6.29
N GLN A 89 -21.61 -0.92 5.69
CA GLN A 89 -20.18 -0.72 5.76
C GLN A 89 -19.60 -0.35 4.39
N PRO A 90 -18.54 0.44 4.34
CA PRO A 90 -17.86 0.72 3.07
C PRO A 90 -17.11 -0.52 2.56
N GLN A 91 -16.89 -0.56 1.26
CA GLN A 91 -16.07 -1.60 0.64
C GLN A 91 -14.61 -1.41 1.04
N THR A 92 -13.93 -2.50 1.40
CA THR A 92 -12.51 -2.44 1.77
C THR A 92 -11.68 -3.40 0.93
N VAL A 93 -10.41 -3.05 0.76
CA VAL A 93 -9.38 -3.91 0.14
C VAL A 93 -8.21 -3.97 1.10
N GLU A 94 -7.75 -5.17 1.43
CA GLU A 94 -6.70 -5.36 2.41
C GLU A 94 -5.49 -6.06 1.80
N TYR A 95 -4.30 -5.60 2.18
CA TYR A 95 -3.01 -6.17 1.77
C TYR A 95 -2.18 -6.41 3.03
N ALA A 96 -1.61 -7.60 3.16
CA ALA A 96 -0.78 -7.94 4.29
C ALA A 96 0.61 -8.37 3.82
N PHE A 97 1.64 -7.77 4.39
CA PHE A 97 3.03 -8.04 4.03
C PHE A 97 3.88 -8.28 5.28
N THR A 98 4.91 -9.09 5.13
CA THR A 98 5.89 -9.35 6.19
C THR A 98 7.29 -8.97 5.71
N GLU A 99 8.24 -8.96 6.62
CA GLU A 99 9.66 -8.69 6.30
C GLU A 99 10.20 -9.64 5.21
N GLU A 100 9.68 -10.87 5.15
CA GLU A 100 10.06 -11.84 4.12
C GLU A 100 9.68 -11.40 2.71
N ASP A 101 8.67 -10.55 2.58
CA ASP A 101 8.21 -10.03 1.29
C ASP A 101 9.02 -8.84 0.81
N ARG A 102 9.87 -8.28 1.64
CA ARG A 102 10.54 -6.99 1.39
C ARG A 102 11.28 -6.93 0.08
N GLU A 103 12.07 -7.95 -0.24
CA GLU A 103 12.84 -7.97 -1.47
C GLU A 103 11.93 -7.99 -2.71
N VAL A 104 10.87 -8.78 -2.66
CA VAL A 104 9.87 -8.85 -3.74
C VAL A 104 9.16 -7.52 -3.90
N LEU A 105 8.80 -6.86 -2.79
CA LEU A 105 8.17 -5.54 -2.82
C LEU A 105 9.08 -4.50 -3.45
N GLU A 106 10.35 -4.49 -3.08
CA GLU A 106 11.32 -3.54 -3.65
C GLU A 106 11.44 -3.73 -5.17
N GLN A 107 11.52 -4.97 -5.63
CA GLN A 107 11.60 -5.27 -7.06
C GLN A 107 10.33 -4.84 -7.80
N ALA A 108 9.17 -5.06 -7.22
CA ALA A 108 7.90 -4.66 -7.83
C ALA A 108 7.82 -3.14 -8.00
N VAL A 109 8.21 -2.38 -6.97
CA VAL A 109 8.17 -0.92 -7.02
C VAL A 109 9.20 -0.37 -8.00
N LEU A 110 10.42 -0.91 -8.00
CA LEU A 110 11.47 -0.49 -8.92
C LEU A 110 11.09 -0.79 -10.37
N SER A 111 10.46 -1.94 -10.63
CA SER A 111 9.96 -2.29 -11.96
C SER A 111 8.88 -1.33 -12.44
N ALA A 112 7.95 -0.98 -11.57
CA ALA A 112 6.88 -0.02 -11.89
C ALA A 112 7.46 1.36 -12.22
N TYR A 113 8.47 1.80 -11.48
CA TYR A 113 9.17 3.06 -11.74
C TYR A 113 9.87 3.03 -13.11
N ALA A 114 10.59 1.95 -13.40
CA ALA A 114 11.28 1.80 -14.69
C ALA A 114 10.30 1.83 -15.87
N GLN A 115 9.14 1.18 -15.73
CA GLN A 115 8.09 1.21 -16.75
C GLN A 115 7.54 2.62 -16.95
N SER A 116 7.39 3.40 -15.88
CA SER A 116 6.89 4.77 -15.99
C SER A 116 7.85 5.68 -16.77
N LEU A 117 9.15 5.42 -16.69
CA LEU A 117 10.16 6.16 -17.45
C LEU A 117 10.17 5.80 -18.94
N SER A 118 9.69 4.61 -19.29
CA SER A 118 9.66 4.12 -20.67
C SER A 118 8.37 4.49 -21.41
N ALA A 119 7.37 4.97 -20.69
CA ALA A 119 6.05 5.24 -21.25
C ALA A 119 6.01 6.55 -22.05
#